data_c45bf3635add8ce92c9091454f10c6ec
#
_entry.id   c45bf3635add8ce92c9091454f10c6ec
#
_cell.length_a   1.000
_cell.length_b   1.000
_cell.length_c   1.000
_cell.angle_alpha   90.00
_cell.angle_beta   90.00
_cell.angle_gamma   90.00
#
_symmetry.space_group_name_H-M   'P 1'
#
loop_
_entity.id
_entity.type
_entity.pdbx_description
1 polymer ?
#
loop_
_entity_poly.entity_id
_entity_poly.type
_entity_poly.pdbx_seq_one_letter_code
_entity_poly.pdbx_strand_id
1 'polypeptide(L)'
;MACIVGHALASPEEDRVAFIALYREKFPALPLENYVDGALMLSRDAKAQFDSIMEFPPFQDDIGRGRKLWEAPFRNGKTFSSCFADGGRNVAGNYPYYDSGSDLVVTFEMDINACLRDNGETQYRFNDKATMGTITAYARTLSDGMLVNVRVEGAGALAKYEQGKKLYFTRNETGGGGTGIGVANGPG
;
A
#
# COMPACT_ATOMS: atom_id res chain seq x y z
N MET A 1 -22.10 -41.09 5.71
CA MET A 1 -22.19 -39.69 6.08
C MET A 1 -20.80 -39.14 5.97
N ALA A 2 -20.44 -38.47 4.84
CA ALA A 2 -19.11 -37.94 4.61
C ALA A 2 -19.07 -36.51 5.19
N CYS A 3 -18.27 -36.30 6.25
CA CYS A 3 -17.95 -34.99 6.75
C CYS A 3 -17.12 -34.26 5.67
N ILE A 4 -17.71 -33.30 4.99
CA ILE A 4 -16.96 -32.32 4.21
C ILE A 4 -16.26 -31.45 5.26
N VAL A 5 -14.97 -31.74 5.49
CA VAL A 5 -14.09 -30.80 6.21
C VAL A 5 -13.91 -29.61 5.29
N GLY A 6 -14.76 -28.60 5.46
CA GLY A 6 -14.54 -27.32 4.83
C GLY A 6 -13.18 -26.79 5.31
N HIS A 7 -12.22 -26.65 4.41
CA HIS A 7 -10.99 -25.92 4.71
C HIS A 7 -11.43 -24.48 5.01
N ALA A 8 -11.44 -24.11 6.28
CA ALA A 8 -11.55 -22.71 6.65
C ALA A 8 -10.36 -21.99 6.03
N LEU A 9 -10.64 -21.01 5.16
CA LEU A 9 -9.61 -20.12 4.63
C LEU A 9 -8.96 -19.41 5.82
N ALA A 10 -7.64 -19.38 5.86
CA ALA A 10 -6.92 -18.68 6.91
C ALA A 10 -7.34 -17.21 6.91
N SER A 11 -7.60 -16.66 8.08
CA SER A 11 -7.95 -15.23 8.19
C SER A 11 -6.77 -14.36 7.83
N PRO A 12 -6.99 -13.07 7.45
CA PRO A 12 -5.90 -12.14 7.20
C PRO A 12 -4.88 -12.04 8.35
N GLU A 13 -5.33 -12.18 9.58
CA GLU A 13 -4.45 -12.16 10.75
C GLU A 13 -3.64 -13.46 10.87
N GLU A 14 -4.22 -14.61 10.59
CA GLU A 14 -3.48 -15.88 10.55
C GLU A 14 -2.42 -15.87 9.44
N ASP A 15 -2.74 -15.31 8.27
CA ASP A 15 -1.77 -15.13 7.20
C ASP A 15 -0.62 -14.20 7.63
N ARG A 16 -0.93 -13.07 8.29
CA ARG A 16 0.08 -12.13 8.82
C ARG A 16 1.02 -12.83 9.81
N VAL A 17 0.47 -13.58 10.74
CA VAL A 17 1.24 -14.33 11.74
C VAL A 17 2.11 -15.40 11.07
N ALA A 18 1.56 -16.13 10.10
CA ALA A 18 2.29 -17.14 9.34
C ALA A 18 3.46 -16.52 8.54
N PHE A 19 3.26 -15.36 7.92
CA PHE A 19 4.33 -14.63 7.24
C PHE A 19 5.45 -14.23 8.19
N ILE A 20 5.13 -13.67 9.35
CA ILE A 20 6.13 -13.29 10.36
C ILE A 20 6.91 -14.52 10.81
N ALA A 21 6.23 -15.64 11.08
CA ALA A 21 6.87 -16.89 11.49
C ALA A 21 7.83 -17.42 10.42
N LEU A 22 7.40 -17.42 9.15
CA LEU A 22 8.23 -17.84 8.00
C LEU A 22 9.51 -17.02 7.87
N TYR A 23 9.41 -15.69 7.98
CA TYR A 23 10.59 -14.83 7.85
C TYR A 23 11.53 -14.94 9.05
N ARG A 24 11.00 -15.09 10.26
CA ARG A 24 11.83 -15.37 11.45
C ARG A 24 12.57 -16.72 11.36
N GLU A 25 11.94 -17.74 10.76
CA GLU A 25 12.59 -19.01 10.52
C GLU A 25 13.70 -18.88 9.45
N LYS A 26 13.44 -18.16 8.37
CA LYS A 26 14.42 -17.96 7.29
C LYS A 26 15.60 -17.06 7.69
N PHE A 27 15.37 -16.11 8.54
CA PHE A 27 16.36 -15.08 8.94
C PHE A 27 16.44 -14.92 10.46
N PRO A 28 16.82 -15.99 11.21
CA PRO A 28 16.74 -16.00 12.67
C PRO A 28 17.66 -14.98 13.36
N ALA A 29 18.69 -14.52 12.66
CA ALA A 29 19.64 -13.53 13.19
C ALA A 29 19.19 -12.07 12.98
N LEU A 30 18.07 -11.84 12.26
CA LEU A 30 17.58 -10.50 11.96
C LEU A 30 16.44 -10.11 12.92
N PRO A 31 16.60 -9.02 13.69
CA PRO A 31 15.53 -8.48 14.52
C PRO A 31 14.31 -8.06 13.67
N LEU A 32 13.10 -8.19 14.23
CA LEU A 32 11.87 -7.88 13.51
C LEU A 32 11.79 -6.40 13.08
N GLU A 33 12.33 -5.51 13.89
CA GLU A 33 12.40 -4.08 13.61
C GLU A 33 13.20 -3.75 12.32
N ASN A 34 14.14 -4.60 11.92
CA ASN A 34 14.91 -4.40 10.70
C ASN A 34 14.12 -4.75 9.43
N TYR A 35 12.96 -5.43 9.56
CA TYR A 35 12.15 -5.77 8.39
C TYR A 35 11.54 -4.55 7.69
N VAL A 36 11.54 -3.38 8.32
CA VAL A 36 11.16 -2.10 7.68
C VAL A 36 12.09 -1.74 6.51
N ASP A 37 13.33 -2.20 6.55
CA ASP A 37 14.32 -1.98 5.49
C ASP A 37 14.13 -2.94 4.29
N GLY A 38 13.21 -3.89 4.37
CA GLY A 38 12.95 -4.87 3.31
C GLY A 38 14.20 -5.65 2.92
N ALA A 39 14.49 -5.74 1.61
CA ALA A 39 15.66 -6.47 1.12
C ALA A 39 17.01 -5.84 1.54
N LEU A 40 17.03 -4.56 1.92
CA LEU A 40 18.25 -3.88 2.38
C LEU A 40 18.79 -4.46 3.67
N MET A 41 17.92 -5.06 4.52
CA MET A 41 18.34 -5.73 5.75
C MET A 41 19.31 -6.91 5.51
N LEU A 42 19.33 -7.45 4.29
CA LEU A 42 20.17 -8.61 3.92
C LEU A 42 21.58 -8.23 3.47
N SER A 43 21.85 -6.94 3.22
CA SER A 43 23.14 -6.46 2.75
C SER A 43 23.50 -5.12 3.37
N ARG A 44 24.57 -5.08 4.18
CA ARG A 44 25.07 -3.85 4.78
C ARG A 44 25.51 -2.83 3.74
N ASP A 45 26.12 -3.29 2.65
CA ASP A 45 26.58 -2.41 1.57
C ASP A 45 25.40 -1.79 0.82
N ALA A 46 24.36 -2.57 0.52
CA ALA A 46 23.14 -2.06 -0.11
C ALA A 46 22.44 -1.06 0.81
N LYS A 47 22.37 -1.32 2.12
CA LYS A 47 21.81 -0.38 3.11
C LYS A 47 22.61 0.92 3.15
N ALA A 48 23.95 0.85 3.20
CA ALA A 48 24.81 2.03 3.24
C ALA A 48 24.68 2.86 1.95
N GLN A 49 24.59 2.23 0.77
CA GLN A 49 24.35 2.93 -0.49
C GLN A 49 22.96 3.61 -0.51
N PHE A 50 21.93 2.92 -0.03
CA PHE A 50 20.59 3.49 0.09
C PHE A 50 20.59 4.71 1.03
N ASP A 51 21.22 4.60 2.21
CA ASP A 51 21.28 5.69 3.19
C ASP A 51 22.03 6.91 2.60
N SER A 52 23.11 6.70 1.86
CA SER A 52 23.82 7.78 1.17
C SER A 52 22.97 8.47 0.11
N ILE A 53 22.16 7.72 -0.65
CA ILE A 53 21.21 8.31 -1.61
C ILE A 53 20.12 9.11 -0.89
N MET A 54 19.70 8.64 0.29
CA MET A 54 18.64 9.27 1.08
C MET A 54 19.10 10.52 1.84
N GLU A 55 20.39 10.84 1.88
CA GLU A 55 20.88 12.16 2.32
C GLU A 55 20.38 13.29 1.39
N PHE A 56 20.27 13.00 0.09
CA PHE A 56 19.70 13.90 -0.94
C PHE A 56 18.73 13.15 -1.82
N PRO A 57 17.49 12.89 -1.34
CA PRO A 57 16.56 12.03 -2.04
C PRO A 57 16.21 12.57 -3.44
N PRO A 58 16.35 11.79 -4.53
CA PRO A 58 16.11 12.26 -5.89
C PRO A 58 14.65 12.66 -6.16
N PHE A 59 13.73 12.25 -5.28
CA PHE A 59 12.30 12.54 -5.36
C PHE A 59 11.87 13.78 -4.55
N GLN A 60 12.80 14.49 -3.90
CA GLN A 60 12.48 15.63 -3.04
C GLN A 60 11.73 16.75 -3.79
N ASP A 61 12.15 17.01 -5.04
CA ASP A 61 11.48 18.00 -5.89
C ASP A 61 10.06 17.57 -6.26
N ASP A 62 9.82 16.28 -6.44
CA ASP A 62 8.49 15.73 -6.70
C ASP A 62 7.57 15.94 -5.50
N ILE A 63 8.06 15.71 -4.28
CA ILE A 63 7.33 16.01 -3.04
C ILE A 63 7.00 17.50 -2.97
N GLY A 64 7.96 18.37 -3.29
CA GLY A 64 7.73 19.82 -3.33
C GLY A 64 6.67 20.24 -4.35
N ARG A 65 6.64 19.61 -5.53
CA ARG A 65 5.57 19.81 -6.53
C ARG A 65 4.23 19.30 -6.03
N GLY A 66 4.21 18.13 -5.43
CA GLY A 66 3.00 17.53 -4.84
C GLY A 66 2.40 18.40 -3.74
N ARG A 67 3.24 19.00 -2.90
CA ARG A 67 2.80 19.97 -1.90
C ARG A 67 2.08 21.17 -2.53
N LYS A 68 2.65 21.73 -3.58
CA LYS A 68 2.02 22.87 -4.29
C LYS A 68 0.66 22.48 -4.86
N LEU A 69 0.52 21.26 -5.41
CA LEU A 69 -0.77 20.77 -5.90
C LEU A 69 -1.77 20.58 -4.75
N TRP A 70 -1.32 20.05 -3.61
CA TRP A 70 -2.17 19.79 -2.43
C TRP A 70 -2.72 21.08 -1.82
N GLU A 71 -1.91 22.11 -1.77
CA GLU A 71 -2.21 23.42 -1.18
C GLU A 71 -2.91 24.37 -2.17
N ALA A 72 -2.89 24.05 -3.48
CA ALA A 72 -3.52 24.90 -4.50
C ALA A 72 -5.05 24.91 -4.34
N PRO A 73 -5.69 26.11 -4.38
CA PRO A 73 -7.13 26.19 -4.27
C PRO A 73 -7.80 25.70 -5.56
N PHE A 74 -8.88 24.93 -5.39
CA PHE A 74 -9.83 24.63 -6.43
C PHE A 74 -10.60 25.87 -6.86
N ARG A 75 -11.39 25.78 -7.94
CA ARG A 75 -12.23 26.90 -8.41
C ARG A 75 -13.22 27.40 -7.37
N ASN A 76 -13.61 26.54 -6.42
CA ASN A 76 -14.50 26.87 -5.31
C ASN A 76 -13.75 27.40 -4.06
N GLY A 77 -12.44 27.59 -4.12
CA GLY A 77 -11.60 28.08 -3.04
C GLY A 77 -11.19 27.03 -1.99
N LYS A 78 -11.71 25.79 -2.05
CA LYS A 78 -11.24 24.67 -1.21
C LYS A 78 -9.91 24.12 -1.72
N THR A 79 -9.27 23.27 -0.91
CA THR A 79 -8.04 22.54 -1.28
C THR A 79 -8.23 21.06 -1.00
N PHE A 80 -7.27 20.22 -1.38
CA PHE A 80 -7.31 18.78 -1.06
C PHE A 80 -7.46 18.52 0.44
N SER A 81 -6.85 19.33 1.29
CA SER A 81 -6.96 19.18 2.75
C SER A 81 -8.40 19.19 3.25
N SER A 82 -9.34 19.80 2.53
CA SER A 82 -10.76 19.82 2.91
C SER A 82 -11.50 18.52 2.66
N CYS A 83 -10.92 17.61 1.86
CA CYS A 83 -11.53 16.32 1.51
C CYS A 83 -11.12 15.19 2.45
N PHE A 84 -10.05 15.38 3.22
CA PHE A 84 -9.48 14.32 4.04
C PHE A 84 -9.55 14.69 5.52
N ALA A 85 -9.74 13.69 6.37
CA ALA A 85 -9.70 13.87 7.82
C ALA A 85 -8.39 14.54 8.23
N ASP A 86 -8.45 15.46 9.20
CA ASP A 86 -7.29 16.21 9.70
C ASP A 86 -6.38 16.79 8.60
N GLY A 87 -7.01 17.26 7.50
CA GLY A 87 -6.28 17.85 6.38
C GLY A 87 -5.39 16.89 5.61
N GLY A 88 -5.61 15.59 5.76
CA GLY A 88 -4.81 14.52 5.15
C GLY A 88 -3.71 13.96 6.04
N ARG A 89 -3.59 14.42 7.29
CA ARG A 89 -2.62 13.88 8.25
C ARG A 89 -3.05 12.49 8.72
N ASN A 90 -2.10 11.57 8.82
CA ASN A 90 -2.31 10.22 9.34
C ASN A 90 -3.44 9.44 8.64
N VAL A 91 -3.68 9.69 7.36
CA VAL A 91 -4.73 8.98 6.60
C VAL A 91 -4.18 7.92 5.66
N ALA A 92 -2.94 8.07 5.15
CA ALA A 92 -2.41 7.21 4.10
C ALA A 92 -2.25 5.74 4.55
N GLY A 93 -2.01 5.49 5.83
CA GLY A 93 -1.91 4.14 6.39
C GLY A 93 -3.24 3.37 6.45
N ASN A 94 -4.39 4.04 6.22
CA ASN A 94 -5.70 3.40 6.19
C ASN A 94 -6.06 2.86 4.79
N TYR A 95 -5.23 3.10 3.78
CA TYR A 95 -5.46 2.65 2.42
C TYR A 95 -4.64 1.41 2.06
N PRO A 96 -5.19 0.53 1.19
CA PRO A 96 -6.56 0.60 0.65
C PRO A 96 -7.61 0.20 1.69
N TYR A 97 -8.84 0.63 1.50
CA TYR A 97 -9.98 0.14 2.29
C TYR A 97 -11.09 -0.44 1.39
N TYR A 98 -11.95 -1.28 1.96
CA TYR A 98 -13.11 -1.79 1.24
C TYR A 98 -14.32 -0.92 1.50
N ASP A 99 -14.94 -0.42 0.43
CA ASP A 99 -16.22 0.27 0.47
C ASP A 99 -17.38 -0.68 0.13
N SER A 100 -18.20 -0.98 1.13
CA SER A 100 -19.34 -1.88 0.96
C SER A 100 -20.47 -1.29 0.10
N GLY A 101 -20.53 0.04 -0.04
CA GLY A 101 -21.55 0.70 -0.85
C GLY A 101 -21.32 0.53 -2.34
N SER A 102 -20.07 0.56 -2.78
CA SER A 102 -19.67 0.38 -4.18
C SER A 102 -19.12 -1.01 -4.52
N ASP A 103 -18.90 -1.88 -3.52
CA ASP A 103 -18.19 -3.17 -3.65
C ASP A 103 -16.76 -3.03 -4.22
N LEU A 104 -16.08 -1.95 -3.88
CA LEU A 104 -14.74 -1.65 -4.39
C LEU A 104 -13.69 -1.66 -3.28
N VAL A 105 -12.47 -2.03 -3.66
CA VAL A 105 -11.26 -1.72 -2.89
C VAL A 105 -10.80 -0.34 -3.33
N VAL A 106 -10.93 0.64 -2.43
CA VAL A 106 -10.64 2.05 -2.69
C VAL A 106 -9.19 2.34 -2.35
N THR A 107 -8.45 2.90 -3.30
CA THR A 107 -7.07 3.36 -3.08
C THR A 107 -7.03 4.86 -2.76
N PHE A 108 -5.90 5.33 -2.24
CA PHE A 108 -5.72 6.74 -1.93
C PHE A 108 -5.86 7.63 -3.18
N GLU A 109 -5.38 7.16 -4.32
CA GLU A 109 -5.48 7.84 -5.61
C GLU A 109 -6.94 7.96 -6.09
N MET A 110 -7.78 6.98 -5.77
CA MET A 110 -9.21 7.05 -6.07
C MET A 110 -9.88 8.16 -5.25
N ASP A 111 -9.54 8.31 -3.98
CA ASP A 111 -10.10 9.37 -3.13
C ASP A 111 -9.55 10.76 -3.49
N ILE A 112 -8.31 10.87 -3.96
CA ILE A 112 -7.80 12.11 -4.58
C ILE A 112 -8.66 12.51 -5.77
N ASN A 113 -8.98 11.56 -6.66
CA ASN A 113 -9.85 11.82 -7.80
C ASN A 113 -11.32 12.07 -7.40
N ALA A 114 -11.81 11.43 -6.34
CA ALA A 114 -13.12 11.73 -5.78
C ALA A 114 -13.17 13.18 -5.27
N CYS A 115 -12.14 13.61 -4.55
CA CYS A 115 -12.02 15.01 -4.09
C CYS A 115 -12.06 16.00 -5.25
N LEU A 116 -11.32 15.77 -6.34
CA LEU A 116 -11.35 16.61 -7.53
C LEU A 116 -12.77 16.68 -8.14
N ARG A 117 -13.38 15.51 -8.35
CA ARG A 117 -14.74 15.39 -8.92
C ARG A 117 -15.75 16.18 -8.09
N ASP A 118 -15.74 15.99 -6.77
CA ASP A 118 -16.71 16.56 -5.85
C ASP A 118 -16.55 18.09 -5.68
N ASN A 119 -15.40 18.63 -6.10
CA ASN A 119 -15.14 20.05 -6.15
C ASN A 119 -15.19 20.65 -7.59
N GLY A 120 -15.67 19.86 -8.58
CA GLY A 120 -15.85 20.32 -9.97
C GLY A 120 -14.54 20.44 -10.74
N GLU A 121 -13.49 19.79 -10.30
CA GLU A 121 -12.19 19.78 -10.94
C GLU A 121 -12.00 18.57 -11.88
N THR A 122 -11.06 18.69 -12.82
CA THR A 122 -10.69 17.57 -13.69
C THR A 122 -9.89 16.55 -12.93
N GLN A 123 -10.31 15.26 -13.00
CA GLN A 123 -9.61 14.16 -12.38
C GLN A 123 -8.24 13.92 -13.03
N TYR A 124 -7.26 13.52 -12.25
CA TYR A 124 -5.93 13.14 -12.72
C TYR A 124 -5.94 11.72 -13.28
N ARG A 125 -5.12 11.48 -14.30
CA ARG A 125 -4.89 10.12 -14.80
C ARG A 125 -4.03 9.36 -13.79
N PHE A 126 -4.40 8.12 -13.47
CA PHE A 126 -3.68 7.31 -12.48
C PHE A 126 -2.19 7.07 -12.82
N ASN A 127 -1.84 7.05 -14.10
CA ASN A 127 -0.46 6.86 -14.57
C ASN A 127 0.29 8.16 -14.82
N ASP A 128 -0.28 9.32 -14.49
CA ASP A 128 0.38 10.61 -14.63
C ASP A 128 1.30 10.88 -13.44
N LYS A 129 2.60 10.76 -13.68
CA LYS A 129 3.62 10.96 -12.65
C LYS A 129 3.71 12.42 -12.20
N ALA A 130 3.43 13.38 -13.09
CA ALA A 130 3.57 14.81 -12.80
C ALA A 130 2.46 15.36 -11.91
N THR A 131 1.28 14.76 -11.95
CA THR A 131 0.14 15.14 -11.11
C THR A 131 -0.16 14.07 -10.06
N MET A 132 -0.78 12.96 -10.42
CA MET A 132 -1.15 11.91 -9.47
C MET A 132 0.06 11.38 -8.69
N GLY A 133 1.19 11.14 -9.36
CA GLY A 133 2.39 10.62 -8.71
C GLY A 133 2.97 11.60 -7.68
N THR A 134 3.10 12.88 -8.02
CA THR A 134 3.67 13.88 -7.10
C THR A 134 2.73 14.20 -5.94
N ILE A 135 1.43 14.34 -6.19
CA ILE A 135 0.47 14.66 -5.12
C ILE A 135 0.33 13.52 -4.13
N THR A 136 0.31 12.26 -4.59
CA THR A 136 0.28 11.10 -3.71
C THR A 136 1.58 10.95 -2.93
N ALA A 137 2.73 11.22 -3.54
CA ALA A 137 4.01 11.21 -2.85
C ALA A 137 4.00 12.20 -1.68
N TYR A 138 3.60 13.46 -1.92
CA TYR A 138 3.48 14.45 -0.85
C TYR A 138 2.46 14.05 0.22
N ALA A 139 1.24 13.70 -0.18
CA ALA A 139 0.18 13.40 0.76
C ALA A 139 0.52 12.19 1.67
N ARG A 140 1.33 11.25 1.19
CA ARG A 140 1.85 10.15 2.01
C ARG A 140 2.84 10.63 3.07
N THR A 141 3.62 11.69 2.81
CA THR A 141 4.51 12.27 3.83
C THR A 141 3.75 12.86 5.02
N LEU A 142 2.48 13.24 4.83
CA LEU A 142 1.62 13.69 5.93
C LEU A 142 1.28 12.56 6.93
N SER A 143 1.62 11.32 6.57
CA SER A 143 1.41 10.13 7.40
C SER A 143 2.72 9.45 7.79
N ASP A 144 3.85 10.16 7.71
CA ASP A 144 5.14 9.63 8.11
C ASP A 144 5.11 9.20 9.58
N GLY A 145 5.62 8.00 9.86
CA GLY A 145 5.57 7.38 11.19
C GLY A 145 4.23 6.73 11.56
N MET A 146 3.19 6.85 10.72
CA MET A 146 1.94 6.15 10.93
C MET A 146 2.09 4.65 10.64
N LEU A 147 1.54 3.81 11.50
CA LEU A 147 1.43 2.38 11.22
C LEU A 147 0.35 2.12 10.16
N VAL A 148 0.57 1.10 9.33
CA VAL A 148 -0.45 0.59 8.42
C VAL A 148 -1.62 0.06 9.23
N ASN A 149 -2.82 0.58 8.94
CA ASN A 149 -4.07 0.28 9.66
C ASN A 149 -5.16 -0.19 8.69
N VAL A 150 -4.78 -0.95 7.68
CA VAL A 150 -5.73 -1.56 6.73
C VAL A 150 -6.51 -2.65 7.43
N ARG A 151 -7.84 -2.62 7.29
CA ARG A 151 -8.75 -3.59 7.92
C ARG A 151 -9.48 -4.40 6.87
N VAL A 152 -9.59 -5.70 7.13
CA VAL A 152 -10.36 -6.63 6.30
C VAL A 152 -11.55 -7.10 7.13
N GLU A 153 -12.61 -6.30 7.13
CA GLU A 153 -13.80 -6.54 7.95
C GLU A 153 -15.03 -6.81 7.08
N GLY A 154 -15.76 -7.88 7.43
CA GLY A 154 -16.95 -8.29 6.69
C GLY A 154 -16.68 -9.18 5.47
N ALA A 155 -17.73 -9.83 4.98
CA ALA A 155 -17.64 -10.86 3.93
C ALA A 155 -17.12 -10.30 2.60
N GLY A 156 -17.52 -9.09 2.22
CA GLY A 156 -17.06 -8.45 0.98
C GLY A 156 -15.56 -8.14 1.00
N ALA A 157 -15.07 -7.53 2.09
CA ALA A 157 -13.64 -7.25 2.25
C ALA A 157 -12.81 -8.53 2.23
N LEU A 158 -13.27 -9.59 2.93
CA LEU A 158 -12.61 -10.88 2.94
C LEU A 158 -12.56 -11.51 1.55
N ALA A 159 -13.65 -11.43 0.77
CA ALA A 159 -13.67 -11.93 -0.59
C ALA A 159 -12.64 -11.23 -1.49
N LYS A 160 -12.49 -9.88 -1.37
CA LYS A 160 -11.48 -9.12 -2.11
C LYS A 160 -10.06 -9.48 -1.64
N TYR A 161 -9.87 -9.66 -0.34
CA TYR A 161 -8.59 -10.12 0.21
C TYR A 161 -8.16 -11.47 -0.36
N GLU A 162 -9.06 -12.46 -0.37
CA GLU A 162 -8.78 -13.78 -0.93
C GLU A 162 -8.51 -13.75 -2.44
N GLN A 163 -9.20 -12.89 -3.19
CA GLN A 163 -8.89 -12.66 -4.60
C GLN A 163 -7.46 -12.11 -4.77
N GLY A 164 -7.10 -11.11 -3.99
CA GLY A 164 -5.76 -10.52 -4.00
C GLY A 164 -4.69 -11.52 -3.61
N LYS A 165 -4.91 -12.30 -2.56
CA LYS A 165 -4.04 -13.39 -2.10
C LYS A 165 -3.81 -14.41 -3.22
N LYS A 166 -4.88 -14.85 -3.87
CA LYS A 166 -4.78 -15.78 -5.01
C LYS A 166 -3.94 -15.19 -6.14
N LEU A 167 -4.16 -13.93 -6.52
CA LEU A 167 -3.38 -13.26 -7.58
C LEU A 167 -1.91 -13.13 -7.19
N TYR A 168 -1.62 -12.76 -5.95
CA TYR A 168 -0.25 -12.60 -5.45
C TYR A 168 0.56 -13.90 -5.53
N PHE A 169 -0.06 -15.03 -5.18
CA PHE A 169 0.61 -16.33 -5.18
C PHE A 169 0.48 -17.10 -6.51
N THR A 170 -0.32 -16.63 -7.45
CA THR A 170 -0.42 -17.26 -8.78
C THR A 170 0.76 -16.80 -9.64
N ARG A 171 1.54 -17.77 -10.13
CA ARG A 171 2.61 -17.49 -11.06
C ARG A 171 2.01 -17.07 -12.41
N ASN A 172 2.23 -15.82 -12.81
CA ASN A 172 1.87 -15.38 -14.15
C ASN A 172 2.85 -16.01 -15.16
N GLU A 173 2.37 -16.94 -15.97
CA GLU A 173 3.16 -17.59 -17.03
C GLU A 173 3.49 -16.65 -18.21
N THR A 174 2.88 -15.47 -18.28
CA THR A 174 3.18 -14.43 -19.26
C THR A 174 4.25 -13.49 -18.71
N GLY A 175 5.49 -13.86 -18.90
CA GLY A 175 6.78 -13.14 -18.89
C GLY A 175 6.88 -11.65 -18.52
N GLY A 176 6.16 -11.16 -17.51
CA GLY A 176 6.31 -9.83 -16.95
C GLY A 176 6.78 -9.97 -15.50
N GLY A 177 8.03 -9.56 -15.23
CA GLY A 177 8.72 -9.75 -13.97
C GLY A 177 8.01 -9.17 -12.75
N GLY A 178 7.18 -9.96 -12.12
CA GLY A 178 6.78 -9.80 -10.74
C GLY A 178 7.68 -10.69 -9.89
N THR A 179 8.51 -10.11 -9.04
CA THR A 179 9.29 -10.83 -8.04
C THR A 179 8.38 -11.37 -6.94
N GLY A 180 7.48 -12.28 -7.32
CA GLY A 180 6.78 -13.12 -6.36
C GLY A 180 7.80 -14.04 -5.70
N ILE A 181 8.00 -13.91 -4.41
CA ILE A 181 8.77 -14.86 -3.62
C ILE A 181 8.02 -16.19 -3.71
N GLY A 182 8.51 -17.08 -4.58
CA GLY A 182 7.95 -18.42 -4.71
C GLY A 182 8.09 -19.15 -3.38
N VAL A 183 6.98 -19.34 -2.68
CA VAL A 183 6.91 -20.30 -1.59
C VAL A 183 6.93 -21.67 -2.27
N ALA A 184 8.09 -22.33 -2.24
CA ALA A 184 8.23 -23.69 -2.71
C ALA A 184 7.25 -24.57 -1.89
N ASN A 185 6.33 -25.24 -2.59
CA ASN A 185 5.54 -26.31 -1.99
C ASN A 185 6.49 -27.32 -1.40
N GLY A 186 6.38 -27.58 -0.09
CA GLY A 186 7.08 -28.67 0.56
C GLY A 186 6.69 -30.01 -0.07
N PRO A 187 7.55 -31.02 0.08
CA PRO A 187 7.31 -32.35 -0.50
C PRO A 187 6.06 -32.97 0.10
N GLY A 188 5.24 -33.60 -0.77
CA GLY A 188 4.08 -34.40 -0.42
C GLY A 188 4.42 -35.69 0.32
#